data_9266a5902eca49319393fbccc636cc8b
#
_entry.id   9266a5902eca49319393fbccc636cc8b
#
_cell.length_a   1.000
_cell.length_b   1.000
_cell.length_c   1.000
_cell.angle_alpha   90.00
_cell.angle_beta   90.00
_cell.angle_gamma   90.00
#
_symmetry.space_group_name_H-M   'P 1'
#
loop_
_entity.id
_entity.type
_entity.pdbx_description
1 polymer ?
#
loop_
_entity_poly.entity_id
_entity_poly.type
_entity_poly.pdbx_seq_one_letter_code
_entity_poly.pdbx_strand_id
1 'polypeptide(L)'
;LCLIAFVIITYFIGATIAQALFLVIHEITHNMAFKKKWPNNILAFIANIPLVVPYAMSFKYYHAMHHWLGKDKIDLDVPLEKEARFFTGYFWKTIWYFNQLFFYAFRPMFVKKMPY
;
A
#
# COMPACT_ATOMS: atom_id res chain seq x y z
N LEU A 1 3.48 24.31 23.13
CA LEU A 1 2.13 24.40 22.49
C LEU A 1 2.22 24.26 20.96
N CYS A 2 3.17 24.92 20.31
CA CYS A 2 3.37 24.85 18.86
C CYS A 2 3.71 23.43 18.36
N LEU A 3 4.54 22.67 19.10
CA LEU A 3 4.91 21.31 18.71
C LEU A 3 3.71 20.34 18.77
N ILE A 4 2.91 20.42 19.81
CA ILE A 4 1.70 19.59 19.97
C ILE A 4 0.69 19.91 18.86
N ALA A 5 0.43 21.20 18.61
CA ALA A 5 -0.44 21.61 17.51
C ALA A 5 0.08 21.14 16.15
N PHE A 6 1.39 21.25 15.91
CA PHE A 6 2.03 20.73 14.71
C PHE A 6 1.83 19.22 14.53
N VAL A 7 2.08 18.44 15.57
CA VAL A 7 1.87 16.98 15.54
C VAL A 7 0.42 16.63 15.27
N ILE A 8 -0.54 17.28 15.93
CA ILE A 8 -1.96 17.05 15.74
C ILE A 8 -2.39 17.37 14.30
N ILE A 9 -2.00 18.56 13.79
CA ILE A 9 -2.33 18.98 12.44
C ILE A 9 -1.71 18.04 11.42
N THR A 10 -0.43 17.69 11.58
CA THR A 10 0.27 16.77 10.69
C THR A 10 -0.39 15.39 10.69
N TYR A 11 -0.80 14.89 11.86
CA TYR A 11 -1.47 13.60 11.95
C TYR A 11 -2.83 13.63 11.25
N PHE A 12 -3.71 14.55 11.58
CA PHE A 12 -5.06 14.55 11.02
C PHE A 12 -5.08 14.95 9.54
N ILE A 13 -4.40 16.04 9.17
CA ILE A 13 -4.39 16.52 7.78
C ILE A 13 -3.47 15.65 6.94
N GLY A 14 -2.25 15.37 7.41
CA GLY A 14 -1.27 14.58 6.69
C GLY A 14 -1.73 13.14 6.45
N ALA A 15 -2.28 12.48 7.47
CA ALA A 15 -2.81 11.13 7.33
C ALA A 15 -4.01 11.09 6.37
N THR A 16 -4.90 12.08 6.42
CA THR A 16 -6.04 12.17 5.50
C THR A 16 -5.58 12.34 4.06
N ILE A 17 -4.61 13.22 3.82
CA ILE A 17 -4.03 13.44 2.48
C ILE A 17 -3.32 12.16 2.00
N ALA A 18 -2.52 11.52 2.85
CA ALA A 18 -1.83 10.28 2.51
C ALA A 18 -2.83 9.16 2.14
N GLN A 19 -3.90 9.02 2.90
CA GLN A 19 -4.97 8.05 2.60
C GLN A 19 -5.67 8.38 1.29
N ALA A 20 -5.97 9.64 1.02
CA ALA A 20 -6.58 10.06 -0.25
C ALA A 20 -5.66 9.76 -1.44
N LEU A 21 -4.35 10.05 -1.33
CA LEU A 21 -3.36 9.72 -2.35
C LEU A 21 -3.23 8.22 -2.57
N PHE A 22 -3.30 7.43 -1.50
CA PHE A 22 -3.32 5.97 -1.59
C PHE A 22 -4.52 5.47 -2.39
N LEU A 23 -5.71 5.98 -2.11
CA LEU A 23 -6.92 5.63 -2.87
C LEU A 23 -6.83 6.07 -4.33
N VAL A 24 -6.28 7.25 -4.60
CA VAL A 24 -6.03 7.72 -5.98
C VAL A 24 -5.07 6.78 -6.71
N ILE A 25 -3.99 6.35 -6.07
CA ILE A 25 -3.06 5.37 -6.65
C ILE A 25 -3.79 4.06 -6.94
N HIS A 26 -4.64 3.58 -6.05
CA HIS A 26 -5.46 2.39 -6.24
C HIS A 26 -6.33 2.52 -7.50
N GLU A 27 -7.09 3.59 -7.66
CA GLU A 27 -7.95 3.83 -8.84
C GLU A 27 -7.11 3.93 -10.15
N ILE A 28 -5.95 4.59 -10.08
CA ILE A 28 -5.06 4.71 -11.23
C ILE A 28 -4.47 3.35 -11.65
N THR A 29 -4.27 2.42 -10.71
CA THR A 29 -3.78 1.07 -11.04
C THR A 29 -4.73 0.32 -11.97
N HIS A 30 -6.03 0.60 -11.86
CA HIS A 30 -7.06 0.09 -12.77
C HIS A 30 -7.14 0.85 -14.10
N ASN A 31 -6.24 1.82 -14.35
CA ASN A 31 -6.21 2.68 -15.53
C ASN A 31 -7.51 3.49 -15.74
N MET A 32 -8.15 3.90 -14.64
CA MET A 32 -9.45 4.59 -14.70
C MET A 32 -9.33 6.09 -14.97
N ALA A 33 -8.18 6.73 -14.70
CA ALA A 33 -7.99 8.16 -14.92
C ALA A 33 -7.88 8.52 -16.41
N PHE A 34 -7.19 7.72 -17.21
CA PHE A 34 -6.99 7.94 -18.62
C PHE A 34 -7.16 6.66 -19.42
N LYS A 35 -7.63 6.78 -20.69
CA LYS A 35 -7.78 5.65 -21.61
C LYS A 35 -6.44 4.96 -21.96
N LYS A 36 -5.35 5.73 -21.99
CA LYS A 36 -4.00 5.21 -22.28
C LYS A 36 -3.29 4.83 -20.98
N LYS A 37 -2.48 3.76 -21.00
CA LYS A 37 -1.76 3.28 -19.81
C LYS A 37 -0.65 4.22 -19.33
N TRP A 38 0.09 4.86 -20.27
CA TRP A 38 1.24 5.67 -19.90
C TRP A 38 0.91 6.92 -19.05
N PRO A 39 -0.20 7.70 -19.30
CA PRO A 39 -0.53 8.83 -18.45
C PRO A 39 -0.96 8.37 -17.05
N ASN A 40 -1.64 7.21 -16.94
CA ASN A 40 -1.96 6.63 -15.63
C ASN A 40 -0.68 6.32 -14.84
N ASN A 41 0.36 5.76 -15.48
CA ASN A 41 1.62 5.48 -14.81
C ASN A 41 2.33 6.75 -14.33
N ILE A 42 2.33 7.81 -15.15
CA ILE A 42 2.91 9.11 -14.75
C ILE A 42 2.14 9.69 -13.57
N LEU A 43 0.81 9.68 -13.62
CA LEU A 43 -0.01 10.20 -12.54
C LEU A 43 0.18 9.40 -11.24
N ALA A 44 0.30 8.07 -11.34
CA ALA A 44 0.62 7.22 -10.20
C ALA A 44 1.98 7.56 -9.59
N PHE A 45 2.98 7.82 -10.43
CA PHE A 45 4.30 8.24 -9.98
C PHE A 45 4.25 9.59 -9.26
N ILE A 46 3.56 10.58 -9.81
CA ILE A 46 3.39 11.90 -9.19
C ILE A 46 2.65 11.78 -7.85
N ALA A 47 1.56 11.03 -7.79
CA ALA A 47 0.80 10.79 -6.57
C ALA A 47 1.62 10.05 -5.50
N ASN A 48 2.64 9.29 -5.91
CA ASN A 48 3.52 8.57 -4.99
C ASN A 48 4.58 9.45 -4.32
N ILE A 49 4.93 10.61 -4.89
CA ILE A 49 6.02 11.47 -4.38
C ILE A 49 5.82 11.84 -2.89
N PRO A 50 4.64 12.29 -2.44
CA PRO A 50 4.43 12.64 -1.04
C PRO A 50 4.45 11.44 -0.07
N LEU A 51 4.31 10.22 -0.58
CA LEU A 51 4.27 9.00 0.24
C LEU A 51 5.67 8.49 0.61
N VAL A 52 6.73 9.07 0.04
CA VAL A 52 8.14 8.75 0.31
C VAL A 52 8.55 7.33 -0.11
N VAL A 53 7.71 6.33 0.12
CA VAL A 53 7.96 4.93 -0.26
C VAL A 53 7.57 4.71 -1.72
N PRO A 54 8.45 4.14 -2.58
CA PRO A 54 8.16 3.87 -4.00
C PRO A 54 7.16 2.71 -4.15
N TYR A 55 5.93 2.99 -3.83
CA TYR A 55 4.87 2.02 -3.64
C TYR A 55 3.99 1.82 -4.88
N ALA A 56 3.71 2.89 -5.64
CA ALA A 56 2.69 2.87 -6.69
C ALA A 56 2.92 1.81 -7.78
N MET A 57 4.16 1.62 -8.24
CA MET A 57 4.46 0.66 -9.30
C MET A 57 4.42 -0.79 -8.78
N SER A 58 4.92 -1.03 -7.59
CA SER A 58 4.84 -2.34 -6.93
C SER A 58 3.39 -2.71 -6.65
N PHE A 59 2.62 -1.76 -6.14
CA PHE A 59 1.20 -1.94 -5.88
C PHE A 59 0.44 -2.27 -7.16
N LYS A 60 0.65 -1.52 -8.24
CA LYS A 60 0.00 -1.79 -9.53
C LYS A 60 0.24 -3.22 -10.00
N TYR A 61 1.47 -3.70 -9.87
CA TYR A 61 1.82 -5.05 -10.29
C TYR A 61 1.14 -6.11 -9.41
N TYR A 62 1.27 -6.01 -8.09
CA TYR A 62 0.73 -7.02 -7.16
C TYR A 62 -0.78 -6.97 -7.06
N HIS A 63 -1.37 -5.78 -7.13
CA HIS A 63 -2.81 -5.60 -7.14
C HIS A 63 -3.46 -6.17 -8.42
N ALA A 64 -2.84 -5.98 -9.57
CA ALA A 64 -3.28 -6.63 -10.80
C ALA A 64 -3.19 -8.16 -10.71
N MET A 65 -2.12 -8.69 -10.09
CA MET A 65 -2.01 -10.12 -9.82
C MET A 65 -3.08 -10.62 -8.85
N HIS A 66 -3.38 -9.88 -7.79
CA HIS A 66 -4.45 -10.19 -6.85
C HIS A 66 -5.79 -10.41 -7.57
N HIS A 67 -6.15 -9.50 -8.48
CA HIS A 67 -7.37 -9.64 -9.27
C HIS A 67 -7.34 -10.83 -10.24
N TRP A 68 -6.16 -11.18 -10.76
CA TRP A 68 -6.02 -12.21 -11.80
C TRP A 68 -5.86 -13.63 -11.23
N LEU A 69 -5.17 -13.80 -10.09
CA LEU A 69 -4.79 -15.10 -9.55
C LEU A 69 -5.86 -15.75 -8.67
N GLY A 70 -6.82 -14.98 -8.14
CA GLY A 70 -7.80 -15.48 -7.19
C GLY A 70 -7.18 -15.95 -5.85
N LYS A 71 -8.01 -16.53 -4.98
CA LYS A 71 -7.66 -16.84 -3.59
C LYS A 71 -6.70 -18.03 -3.40
N ASP A 72 -6.39 -18.79 -4.45
CA ASP A 72 -5.68 -20.07 -4.32
C ASP A 72 -4.16 -19.97 -4.46
N LYS A 73 -3.63 -18.76 -4.66
CA LYS A 73 -2.17 -18.53 -4.81
C LYS A 73 -1.67 -17.50 -3.80
N ILE A 74 -0.35 -17.44 -3.63
CA ILE A 74 0.28 -16.48 -2.74
C ILE A 74 -0.02 -15.07 -3.23
N ASP A 75 -0.87 -14.40 -2.48
CA ASP A 75 -1.32 -13.06 -2.75
C ASP A 75 -0.55 -12.08 -1.89
N LEU A 76 0.21 -11.17 -2.53
CA LEU A 76 1.02 -10.19 -1.84
C LEU A 76 0.22 -8.96 -1.42
N ASP A 77 -0.99 -8.82 -1.92
CA ASP A 77 -1.87 -7.70 -1.60
C ASP A 77 -2.65 -7.92 -0.30
N VAL A 78 -2.70 -9.16 0.17
CA VAL A 78 -3.29 -9.51 1.47
C VAL A 78 -2.22 -9.95 2.47
N PRO A 79 -2.50 -9.85 3.78
CA PRO A 79 -1.59 -10.35 4.81
C PRO A 79 -1.28 -11.83 4.62
N LEU A 80 0.00 -12.18 4.72
CA LEU A 80 0.40 -13.58 4.65
C LEU A 80 -0.15 -14.36 5.85
N GLU A 81 -0.45 -15.64 5.64
CA GLU A 81 -0.90 -16.52 6.72
C GLU A 81 0.07 -16.55 7.91
N LYS A 82 1.37 -16.45 7.63
CA LYS A 82 2.42 -16.35 8.67
C LYS A 82 2.29 -15.06 9.48
N GLU A 83 1.98 -13.92 8.85
CA GLU A 83 1.72 -12.67 9.54
C GLU A 83 0.49 -12.79 10.44
N ALA A 84 -0.61 -13.35 9.92
CA ALA A 84 -1.84 -13.54 10.67
C ALA A 84 -1.67 -14.47 11.88
N ARG A 85 -0.82 -15.50 11.76
CA ARG A 85 -0.50 -16.43 12.85
C ARG A 85 0.42 -15.81 13.91
N PHE A 86 1.39 -14.98 13.48
CA PHE A 86 2.34 -14.35 14.40
C PHE A 86 1.69 -13.22 15.21
N PHE A 87 0.90 -12.39 14.55
CA PHE A 87 0.24 -11.25 15.19
C PHE A 87 -1.13 -11.65 15.77
N THR A 88 -1.12 -12.46 16.82
CA THR A 88 -2.32 -12.86 17.55
C THR A 88 -2.53 -12.01 18.81
N GLY A 89 -3.80 -11.78 19.20
CA GLY A 89 -4.12 -10.94 20.36
C GLY A 89 -4.12 -9.44 20.04
N TYR A 90 -4.80 -8.66 20.88
CA TYR A 90 -5.03 -7.22 20.64
C TYR A 90 -3.75 -6.39 20.53
N PHE A 91 -2.80 -6.64 21.43
CA PHE A 91 -1.53 -5.90 21.47
C PHE A 91 -0.72 -6.09 20.17
N TRP A 92 -0.50 -7.33 19.74
CA TRP A 92 0.26 -7.65 18.56
C TRP A 92 -0.45 -7.21 17.27
N LYS A 93 -1.77 -7.32 17.21
CA LYS A 93 -2.56 -6.79 16.09
C LYS A 93 -2.44 -5.27 15.98
N THR A 94 -2.39 -4.55 17.10
CA THR A 94 -2.21 -3.10 17.11
C THR A 94 -0.83 -2.73 16.55
N ILE A 95 0.24 -3.41 16.99
CA ILE A 95 1.59 -3.20 16.46
C ILE A 95 1.62 -3.50 14.96
N TRP A 96 1.02 -4.59 14.52
CA TRP A 96 0.93 -4.95 13.12
C TRP A 96 0.19 -3.87 12.32
N TYR A 97 -0.93 -3.38 12.80
CA TYR A 97 -1.72 -2.35 12.14
C TYR A 97 -0.93 -1.06 11.90
N PHE A 98 -0.21 -0.57 12.91
CA PHE A 98 0.63 0.63 12.77
C PHE A 98 1.85 0.42 11.84
N ASN A 99 2.33 -0.80 11.73
CA ASN A 99 3.46 -1.13 10.86
C ASN A 99 3.04 -1.72 9.50
N GLN A 100 1.75 -1.77 9.21
CA GLN A 100 1.23 -2.41 8.01
C GLN A 100 1.84 -1.88 6.72
N LEU A 101 2.09 -0.57 6.64
CA LEU A 101 2.73 0.04 5.47
C LEU A 101 4.13 -0.53 5.23
N PHE A 102 4.93 -0.71 6.29
CA PHE A 102 6.26 -1.30 6.18
C PHE A 102 6.18 -2.79 5.80
N PHE A 103 5.30 -3.54 6.44
CA PHE A 103 5.09 -4.95 6.09
C PHE A 103 4.69 -5.09 4.64
N TYR A 104 3.78 -4.25 4.16
CA TYR A 104 3.36 -4.25 2.77
C TYR A 104 4.51 -3.89 1.81
N ALA A 105 5.27 -2.85 2.08
CA ALA A 105 6.39 -2.40 1.24
C ALA A 105 7.50 -3.44 1.14
N PHE A 106 7.80 -4.16 2.24
CA PHE A 106 8.87 -5.16 2.28
C PHE A 106 8.42 -6.58 1.96
N ARG A 107 7.13 -6.86 1.95
CA ARG A 107 6.58 -8.20 1.67
C ARG A 107 7.13 -8.84 0.40
N PRO A 108 7.30 -8.14 -0.74
CA PRO A 108 7.89 -8.72 -1.94
C PRO A 108 9.32 -9.25 -1.76
N MET A 109 10.05 -8.75 -0.77
CA MET A 109 11.41 -9.21 -0.48
C MET A 109 11.42 -10.57 0.23
N PHE A 110 10.37 -10.89 0.98
CA PHE A 110 10.25 -12.11 1.76
C PHE A 110 9.46 -13.21 1.05
N VAL A 111 8.74 -12.87 0.01
CA VAL A 111 7.97 -13.83 -0.79
C VAL A 111 8.76 -14.17 -2.04
N LYS A 112 9.00 -15.45 -2.26
CA LYS A 112 9.68 -15.95 -3.44
C LYS A 112 8.92 -15.52 -4.69
N LYS A 113 9.58 -14.83 -5.63
CA LYS A 113 8.96 -14.45 -6.91
C LYS A 113 8.35 -15.70 -7.55
N MET A 114 7.08 -15.63 -7.88
CA MET A 114 6.47 -16.68 -8.67
C MET A 114 7.10 -16.67 -10.07
N PRO A 115 7.44 -17.82 -10.63
CA PRO A 115 7.87 -17.89 -12.02
C PRO A 115 6.70 -17.40 -12.90
N TYR A 116 7.02 -16.56 -13.85
CA TYR A 116 6.13 -16.06 -14.88
C TYR A 116 5.49 -17.20 -15.66
#